data_5a58fa1d7eba4738a83b9b2fd9d20a7a
#
_entry.id   5a58fa1d7eba4738a83b9b2fd9d20a7a
#
_cell.length_a   1.000
_cell.length_b   1.000
_cell.length_c   1.000
_cell.angle_alpha   90.00
_cell.angle_beta   90.00
_cell.angle_gamma   90.00
#
_symmetry.space_group_name_H-M   'P 1'
#
loop_
_entity.id
_entity.type
_entity.pdbx_description
1 polymer ?
#
loop_
_entity_poly.entity_id
_entity_poly.type
_entity_poly.pdbx_seq_one_letter_code
_entity_poly.pdbx_strand_id
1 'polypeptide(L)'
;YHSPFRSMRTGIVDPADNVFSYSDFRQQVTIPSYDHHVTLGMWLYPISGESPLGNLPLPTRTQIFGLDTLEYDVQYLLVLDQNQNWIDTLVWMRSNSKTWAYMQFDLSDYSGRTIMLQWGTYNNGVGGVTSMYVDDVSLQACP
;
A
#
# COMPACT_ATOMS: atom_id res chain seq x y z
N TYR A 1 5.17 -5.52 15.05
CA TYR A 1 5.65 -4.15 14.80
C TYR A 1 7.16 -4.15 14.66
N HIS A 2 7.68 -3.24 13.84
CA HIS A 2 9.13 -3.08 13.64
C HIS A 2 9.73 -2.20 14.74
N SER A 3 9.10 -1.08 15.03
CA SER A 3 9.44 -0.20 16.18
C SER A 3 8.66 -0.61 17.45
N PRO A 4 9.08 -0.17 18.67
CA PRO A 4 8.72 -0.86 19.91
C PRO A 4 7.24 -0.79 20.33
N PHE A 5 6.34 -0.08 19.64
CA PHE A 5 5.02 0.11 20.24
C PHE A 5 3.81 -0.11 19.34
N ARG A 6 3.82 0.17 18.05
CA ARG A 6 2.63 0.06 17.20
C ARG A 6 2.99 -0.01 15.72
N SER A 7 2.20 -0.78 14.97
CA SER A 7 2.14 -0.75 13.51
C SER A 7 0.70 -0.61 13.04
N MET A 8 0.50 -0.07 11.86
CA MET A 8 -0.81 -0.10 11.20
C MET A 8 -0.97 -1.42 10.45
N ARG A 9 -2.18 -1.98 10.45
CA ARG A 9 -2.48 -3.20 9.72
C ARG A 9 -3.63 -2.96 8.75
N THR A 10 -3.50 -3.52 7.56
CA THR A 10 -4.57 -3.67 6.58
C THR A 10 -4.83 -5.15 6.29
N GLY A 11 -6.03 -5.47 5.82
CA GLY A 11 -6.39 -6.83 5.43
C GLY A 11 -6.86 -7.73 6.57
N ILE A 12 -7.01 -9.00 6.23
CA ILE A 12 -7.57 -10.05 7.08
C ILE A 12 -6.45 -10.97 7.56
N VAL A 13 -6.48 -11.35 8.85
CA VAL A 13 -5.47 -12.23 9.45
C VAL A 13 -6.04 -13.63 9.74
N ASP A 14 -7.28 -13.70 10.22
CA ASP A 14 -7.92 -14.99 10.52
C ASP A 14 -8.62 -15.52 9.26
N PRO A 15 -8.22 -16.71 8.77
CA PRO A 15 -8.88 -17.33 7.62
C PRO A 15 -10.39 -17.55 7.80
N ALA A 16 -10.88 -17.66 9.03
CA ALA A 16 -12.31 -17.79 9.31
C ALA A 16 -13.12 -16.54 8.95
N ASP A 17 -12.44 -15.38 8.87
CA ASP A 17 -13.05 -14.09 8.52
C ASP A 17 -12.94 -13.77 7.03
N ASN A 18 -12.54 -14.73 6.18
CA ASN A 18 -12.30 -14.48 4.76
C ASN A 18 -13.56 -14.01 4.06
N VAL A 19 -13.55 -12.74 3.65
CA VAL A 19 -14.64 -12.08 2.91
C VAL A 19 -14.04 -11.13 1.87
N PHE A 20 -14.80 -10.89 0.81
CA PHE A 20 -14.49 -9.79 -0.10
C PHE A 20 -14.38 -8.49 0.69
N SER A 21 -13.22 -7.83 0.61
CA SER A 21 -13.00 -6.60 1.37
C SER A 21 -11.86 -5.75 0.82
N TYR A 22 -12.01 -4.44 1.01
CA TYR A 22 -10.92 -3.46 0.96
C TYR A 22 -10.65 -2.97 2.39
N SER A 23 -9.41 -3.04 2.81
CA SER A 23 -8.95 -2.53 4.09
C SER A 23 -7.79 -1.58 3.84
N ASP A 24 -7.99 -0.30 4.09
CA ASP A 24 -6.96 0.70 3.83
C ASP A 24 -6.89 1.77 4.94
N PHE A 25 -5.77 2.48 4.95
CA PHE A 25 -5.61 3.75 5.64
C PHE A 25 -4.89 4.75 4.74
N ARG A 26 -5.11 6.04 5.00
CA ARG A 26 -4.65 7.12 4.12
C ARG A 26 -3.98 8.22 4.92
N GLN A 27 -2.98 8.84 4.30
CA GLN A 27 -2.33 10.02 4.82
C GLN A 27 -2.20 11.06 3.71
N GLN A 28 -2.78 12.24 3.93
CA GLN A 28 -2.54 13.39 3.07
C GLN A 28 -1.21 14.02 3.44
N VAL A 29 -0.40 14.32 2.43
CA VAL A 29 0.88 15.00 2.58
C VAL A 29 1.04 16.11 1.56
N THR A 30 1.66 17.22 1.94
CA THR A 30 2.06 18.28 1.01
C THR A 30 3.55 18.21 0.80
N ILE A 31 3.95 17.97 -0.44
CA ILE A 31 5.35 17.92 -0.83
C ILE A 31 5.86 19.36 -0.99
N PRO A 32 6.98 19.74 -0.38
CA PRO A 32 7.56 21.06 -0.54
C PRO A 32 7.85 21.40 -2.00
N SER A 33 7.73 22.69 -2.36
CA SER A 33 7.93 23.18 -3.75
C SER A 33 9.37 23.56 -4.08
N TYR A 34 10.36 22.93 -3.41
CA TYR A 34 11.78 23.21 -3.64
C TYR A 34 12.40 22.07 -4.46
N ASP A 35 13.52 22.35 -5.13
CA ASP A 35 14.29 21.33 -5.86
C ASP A 35 14.99 20.37 -4.89
N HIS A 36 14.21 19.61 -4.17
CA HIS A 36 14.71 18.68 -3.16
C HIS A 36 14.42 17.25 -3.56
N HIS A 37 15.29 16.36 -3.16
CA HIS A 37 14.96 14.96 -3.11
C HIS A 37 13.93 14.71 -2.02
N VAL A 38 12.79 14.19 -2.42
CA VAL A 38 11.72 13.80 -1.50
C VAL A 38 11.60 12.28 -1.49
N THR A 39 11.88 11.72 -0.34
CA THR A 39 11.92 10.27 -0.16
C THR A 39 10.88 9.82 0.84
N LEU A 40 10.03 8.89 0.42
CA LEU A 40 9.13 8.14 1.30
C LEU A 40 9.82 6.84 1.71
N GLY A 41 10.01 6.62 3.01
CA GLY A 41 10.55 5.39 3.57
C GLY A 41 9.54 4.72 4.51
N MET A 42 9.54 3.38 4.56
CA MET A 42 8.69 2.62 5.47
C MET A 42 9.15 1.19 5.62
N TRP A 43 8.70 0.53 6.68
CA TRP A 43 8.82 -0.92 6.84
C TRP A 43 7.49 -1.59 6.55
N LEU A 44 7.53 -2.65 5.74
CA LEU A 44 6.38 -3.48 5.41
C LEU A 44 6.59 -4.92 5.87
N TYR A 45 5.53 -5.53 6.40
CA TYR A 45 5.49 -6.95 6.78
C TYR A 45 4.28 -7.60 6.11
N PRO A 46 4.47 -8.24 4.95
CA PRO A 46 3.38 -8.84 4.19
C PRO A 46 3.10 -10.27 4.66
N ILE A 47 1.82 -10.62 4.72
CA ILE A 47 1.31 -11.96 5.01
C ILE A 47 0.27 -12.32 3.95
N SER A 48 0.32 -13.54 3.43
CA SER A 48 -0.72 -14.09 2.57
C SER A 48 -0.84 -15.59 2.75
N GLY A 49 -2.05 -16.09 2.84
CA GLY A 49 -2.35 -17.52 2.79
C GLY A 49 -2.43 -18.07 1.37
N GLU A 50 -2.34 -17.21 0.36
CA GLU A 50 -2.31 -17.59 -1.04
C GLU A 50 -0.88 -17.78 -1.57
N SER A 51 -0.74 -18.46 -2.70
CA SER A 51 0.56 -18.60 -3.35
C SER A 51 1.08 -17.24 -3.78
N PRO A 52 2.31 -16.86 -3.42
CA PRO A 52 2.93 -15.63 -3.90
C PRO A 52 3.04 -15.63 -5.42
N LEU A 53 2.61 -14.56 -6.06
CA LEU A 53 2.74 -14.36 -7.49
C LEU A 53 3.88 -13.40 -7.87
N GLY A 54 4.61 -12.89 -6.90
CA GLY A 54 5.61 -11.85 -7.16
C GLY A 54 4.96 -10.55 -7.66
N ASN A 55 5.40 -10.06 -8.81
CA ASN A 55 4.79 -8.89 -9.43
C ASN A 55 3.45 -9.25 -10.05
N LEU A 56 2.39 -8.66 -9.54
CA LEU A 56 1.05 -8.81 -10.07
C LEU A 56 0.81 -7.82 -11.22
N PRO A 57 -0.01 -8.18 -12.22
CA PRO A 57 -0.41 -7.23 -13.25
C PRO A 57 -1.17 -6.08 -12.61
N LEU A 58 -0.83 -4.84 -12.99
CA LEU A 58 -1.60 -3.68 -12.55
C LEU A 58 -3.00 -3.74 -13.15
N PRO A 59 -4.04 -3.57 -12.34
CA PRO A 59 -5.41 -3.53 -12.83
C PRO A 59 -5.66 -2.21 -13.55
N THR A 60 -6.71 -2.19 -14.35
CA THR A 60 -7.26 -0.93 -14.84
C THR A 60 -7.85 -0.12 -13.67
N ARG A 61 -7.93 1.19 -13.80
CA ARG A 61 -8.52 2.06 -12.76
C ARG A 61 -9.94 1.64 -12.36
N THR A 62 -10.70 1.10 -13.28
CA THR A 62 -12.07 0.60 -13.05
C THR A 62 -12.11 -0.58 -12.09
N GLN A 63 -11.08 -1.41 -12.09
CA GLN A 63 -11.02 -2.60 -11.24
C GLN A 63 -10.73 -2.28 -9.77
N ILE A 64 -10.01 -1.19 -9.48
CA ILE A 64 -9.71 -0.80 -8.08
C ILE A 64 -10.90 -0.11 -7.42
N PHE A 65 -11.73 0.61 -8.17
CA PHE A 65 -12.78 1.47 -7.61
C PHE A 65 -14.20 0.91 -7.72
N GLY A 66 -14.35 -0.41 -7.83
CA GLY A 66 -15.59 -1.03 -7.41
C GLY A 66 -16.57 -1.44 -8.49
N LEU A 67 -16.16 -1.53 -9.73
CA LEU A 67 -17.03 -2.09 -10.77
C LEU A 67 -16.68 -3.53 -11.13
N ASP A 68 -15.40 -3.90 -11.01
CA ASP A 68 -14.94 -5.27 -11.25
C ASP A 68 -14.12 -5.76 -10.04
N THR A 69 -14.39 -6.99 -9.62
CA THR A 69 -13.60 -7.65 -8.58
C THR A 69 -12.29 -8.14 -9.18
N LEU A 70 -11.18 -7.91 -8.47
CA LEU A 70 -9.93 -8.57 -8.79
C LEU A 70 -10.04 -10.06 -8.48
N GLU A 71 -9.43 -10.88 -9.33
CA GLU A 71 -9.44 -12.34 -9.15
C GLU A 71 -8.42 -12.82 -8.11
N TYR A 72 -7.64 -11.90 -7.51
CA TYR A 72 -6.55 -12.22 -6.59
C TYR A 72 -6.47 -11.19 -5.47
N ASP A 73 -5.97 -11.61 -4.32
CA ASP A 73 -5.64 -10.71 -3.23
C ASP A 73 -4.42 -9.86 -3.58
N VAL A 74 -4.35 -8.64 -3.05
CA VAL A 74 -3.23 -7.74 -3.28
C VAL A 74 -2.93 -6.85 -2.07
N GLN A 75 -1.64 -6.64 -1.84
CA GLN A 75 -1.10 -5.63 -0.93
C GLN A 75 -0.63 -4.44 -1.77
N TYR A 76 -1.06 -3.23 -1.43
CA TYR A 76 -0.79 -2.06 -2.28
C TYR A 76 -0.44 -0.79 -1.51
N LEU A 77 0.30 0.09 -2.18
CA LEU A 77 0.49 1.49 -1.85
C LEU A 77 0.23 2.33 -3.09
N LEU A 78 -0.77 3.17 -3.03
CA LEU A 78 -1.18 4.07 -4.10
C LEU A 78 -0.86 5.52 -3.77
N VAL A 79 -0.62 6.30 -4.80
CA VAL A 79 -0.63 7.76 -4.74
C VAL A 79 -1.91 8.26 -5.38
N LEU A 80 -2.67 9.06 -4.64
CA LEU A 80 -3.88 9.72 -5.11
C LEU A 80 -3.67 11.23 -5.16
N ASP A 81 -4.40 11.91 -6.04
CA ASP A 81 -4.47 13.36 -6.03
C ASP A 81 -5.43 13.88 -4.94
N GLN A 82 -5.59 15.21 -4.82
CA GLN A 82 -6.50 15.85 -3.86
C GLN A 82 -7.97 15.47 -4.05
N ASN A 83 -8.35 15.03 -5.25
CA ASN A 83 -9.70 14.60 -5.59
C ASN A 83 -9.87 13.08 -5.41
N GLN A 84 -8.88 12.42 -4.81
CA GLN A 84 -8.83 10.96 -4.60
C GLN A 84 -8.73 10.15 -5.91
N ASN A 85 -8.30 10.78 -7.01
CA ASN A 85 -8.00 10.02 -8.22
C ASN A 85 -6.66 9.30 -8.05
N TRP A 86 -6.63 8.04 -8.42
CA TRP A 86 -5.40 7.25 -8.47
C TRP A 86 -4.49 7.78 -9.58
N ILE A 87 -3.28 8.22 -9.22
CA ILE A 87 -2.31 8.80 -10.14
C ILE A 87 -1.04 7.97 -10.27
N ASP A 88 -0.69 7.17 -9.25
CA ASP A 88 0.48 6.31 -9.28
C ASP A 88 0.36 5.09 -8.35
N THR A 89 1.16 4.07 -8.59
CA THR A 89 1.24 2.84 -7.80
C THR A 89 2.68 2.59 -7.37
N LEU A 90 2.93 2.64 -6.07
CA LEU A 90 4.27 2.41 -5.51
C LEU A 90 4.48 0.94 -5.12
N VAL A 91 3.43 0.28 -4.61
CA VAL A 91 3.45 -1.14 -4.28
C VAL A 91 2.21 -1.80 -4.87
N TRP A 92 2.39 -2.92 -5.54
CA TRP A 92 1.33 -3.78 -6.03
C TRP A 92 1.84 -5.22 -6.05
N MET A 93 1.59 -5.94 -4.96
CA MET A 93 2.18 -7.26 -4.77
C MET A 93 1.26 -8.21 -4.01
N ARG A 94 1.58 -9.49 -4.07
CA ARG A 94 1.13 -10.47 -3.11
C ARG A 94 2.35 -11.22 -2.59
N SER A 95 2.65 -11.02 -1.32
CA SER A 95 3.82 -11.60 -0.66
C SER A 95 3.46 -12.22 0.67
N ASN A 96 4.07 -13.36 0.97
CA ASN A 96 4.00 -14.04 2.25
C ASN A 96 5.41 -14.21 2.87
N SER A 97 6.25 -13.19 2.74
CA SER A 97 7.61 -13.26 3.26
C SER A 97 7.66 -13.37 4.78
N LYS A 98 6.65 -12.81 5.46
CA LYS A 98 6.57 -12.76 6.93
C LYS A 98 7.84 -12.21 7.57
N THR A 99 8.42 -11.22 6.91
CA THR A 99 9.60 -10.50 7.39
C THR A 99 9.42 -9.00 7.14
N TRP A 100 9.94 -8.20 8.06
CA TRP A 100 10.02 -6.76 7.86
C TRP A 100 11.01 -6.44 6.75
N ALA A 101 10.55 -5.70 5.74
CA ALA A 101 11.36 -5.21 4.65
C ALA A 101 11.26 -3.68 4.58
N TYR A 102 12.41 -3.01 4.52
CA TYR A 102 12.43 -1.58 4.29
C TYR A 102 12.21 -1.27 2.82
N MET A 103 11.27 -0.37 2.54
CA MET A 103 10.99 0.12 1.20
C MET A 103 11.15 1.63 1.14
N GLN A 104 11.65 2.10 0.00
CA GLN A 104 11.95 3.51 -0.23
C GLN A 104 11.50 3.90 -1.63
N PHE A 105 10.86 5.08 -1.75
CA PHE A 105 10.33 5.61 -3.00
C PHE A 105 10.68 7.08 -3.16
N ASP A 106 11.05 7.48 -4.37
CA ASP A 106 11.25 8.88 -4.73
C ASP A 106 9.90 9.52 -5.06
N LEU A 107 9.56 10.57 -4.35
CA LEU A 107 8.35 11.37 -4.57
C LEU A 107 8.66 12.78 -5.10
N SER A 108 9.86 13.03 -5.59
CA SER A 108 10.31 14.35 -6.07
C SER A 108 9.45 14.89 -7.23
N ASP A 109 8.87 14.00 -8.05
CA ASP A 109 7.97 14.37 -9.14
C ASP A 109 6.65 15.02 -8.66
N TYR A 110 6.34 14.90 -7.37
CA TYR A 110 5.17 15.53 -6.74
C TYR A 110 5.51 16.86 -6.06
N SER A 111 6.69 17.42 -6.31
CA SER A 111 7.12 18.70 -5.73
C SER A 111 6.05 19.79 -5.88
N GLY A 112 5.74 20.50 -4.79
CA GLY A 112 4.71 21.53 -4.72
C GLY A 112 3.27 21.02 -4.73
N ARG A 113 3.04 19.72 -4.75
CA ARG A 113 1.70 19.12 -4.79
C ARG A 113 1.28 18.58 -3.44
N THR A 114 -0.02 18.62 -3.18
CA THR A 114 -0.65 17.85 -2.12
C THR A 114 -1.15 16.54 -2.72
N ILE A 115 -0.71 15.42 -2.15
CA ILE A 115 -1.09 14.08 -2.55
C ILE A 115 -1.63 13.30 -1.35
N MET A 116 -2.26 12.18 -1.62
CA MET A 116 -2.70 11.23 -0.60
C MET A 116 -2.00 9.90 -0.83
N LEU A 117 -1.36 9.38 0.19
CA LEU A 117 -0.79 8.04 0.21
C LEU A 117 -1.83 7.08 0.79
N GLN A 118 -2.11 5.99 0.09
CA GLN A 118 -3.08 4.98 0.52
C GLN A 118 -2.43 3.61 0.59
N TRP A 119 -2.24 3.11 1.80
CA TRP A 119 -1.83 1.73 2.05
C TRP A 119 -3.04 0.86 2.19
N GLY A 120 -3.05 -0.29 1.54
CA GLY A 120 -4.20 -1.16 1.61
C GLY A 120 -3.93 -2.61 1.27
N THR A 121 -4.92 -3.42 1.59
CA THR A 121 -5.01 -4.82 1.21
C THR A 121 -6.42 -5.12 0.69
N TYR A 122 -6.48 -5.73 -0.47
CA TYR A 122 -7.70 -6.28 -1.03
C TYR A 122 -7.71 -7.79 -0.85
N ASN A 123 -8.83 -8.32 -0.37
CA ASN A 123 -9.12 -9.74 -0.29
C ASN A 123 -10.32 -10.05 -1.19
N ASN A 124 -10.17 -11.03 -2.07
CA ASN A 124 -11.23 -11.42 -3.00
C ASN A 124 -12.31 -12.31 -2.37
N GLY A 125 -12.08 -12.76 -1.12
CA GLY A 125 -12.99 -13.62 -0.38
C GLY A 125 -12.89 -15.11 -0.74
N VAL A 126 -11.90 -15.51 -1.53
CA VAL A 126 -11.70 -16.89 -1.99
C VAL A 126 -10.26 -17.31 -1.69
N GLY A 127 -10.07 -18.56 -1.26
CA GLY A 127 -8.74 -19.09 -0.95
C GLY A 127 -8.23 -18.64 0.42
N GLY A 128 -6.98 -18.23 0.49
CA GLY A 128 -6.36 -17.71 1.71
C GLY A 128 -6.76 -16.27 2.00
N VAL A 129 -6.26 -15.74 3.11
CA VAL A 129 -6.42 -14.33 3.47
C VAL A 129 -5.09 -13.60 3.39
N THR A 130 -5.15 -12.32 3.09
CA THR A 130 -3.99 -11.46 2.89
C THR A 130 -4.07 -10.24 3.80
N SER A 131 -2.92 -9.89 4.37
CA SER A 131 -2.76 -8.71 5.21
C SER A 131 -1.37 -8.09 5.02
N MET A 132 -1.23 -6.86 5.49
CA MET A 132 0.04 -6.15 5.49
C MET A 132 0.14 -5.27 6.74
N TYR A 133 1.28 -5.32 7.42
CA TYR A 133 1.61 -4.36 8.46
C TYR A 133 2.57 -3.32 7.91
N VAL A 134 2.37 -2.08 8.35
CA VAL A 134 3.16 -0.91 7.96
C VAL A 134 3.68 -0.24 9.22
N ASP A 135 4.97 0.09 9.25
CA ASP A 135 5.59 0.73 10.40
C ASP A 135 6.66 1.73 9.96
N ASP A 136 7.01 2.65 10.87
CA ASP A 136 8.06 3.65 10.71
C ASP A 136 7.99 4.41 9.37
N VAL A 137 6.80 4.88 9.01
CA VAL A 137 6.62 5.67 7.79
C VAL A 137 7.27 7.05 7.98
N SER A 138 8.16 7.41 7.07
CA SER A 138 8.85 8.69 7.06
C SER A 138 8.80 9.33 5.68
N LEU A 139 8.57 10.64 5.65
CA LEU A 139 8.70 11.46 4.45
C LEU A 139 9.80 12.49 4.71
N GLN A 140 10.86 12.42 3.93
CA GLN A 140 12.04 13.27 4.09
C GLN A 140 12.24 14.11 2.83
N ALA A 141 12.42 15.41 3.00
CA ALA A 141 12.80 16.33 1.94
C ALA A 141 14.20 16.90 2.26
N CYS A 142 15.13 16.68 1.35
CA CYS A 142 16.51 17.17 1.49
C CYS A 142 16.82 18.22 0.40
N PRO A 143 17.51 19.32 0.76
CA PRO A 143 17.95 20.31 -0.24
C PRO A 143 18.95 19.73 -1.24
#